data_b6ab3ab3b75788191b75d61b3b1fe52c
#
_entry.id   b6ab3ab3b75788191b75d61b3b1fe52c
#
_cell.length_a   1.000
_cell.length_b   1.000
_cell.length_c   1.000
_cell.angle_alpha   90.00
_cell.angle_beta   90.00
_cell.angle_gamma   90.00
#
_symmetry.space_group_name_H-M   'P 1'
#
loop_
_entity.id
_entity.type
_entity.pdbx_description
1 polymer ?
#
loop_
_entity_poly.entity_id
_entity_poly.type
_entity_poly.pdbx_seq_one_letter_code
_entity_poly.pdbx_strand_id
1 'polypeptide(L)'
;MVMGVLNVTPDSFSDGGRYADLDAAVAHAHEMVAEGADLIDVGGESTRPGAHRVAADEEARRVLPVISRLAAEGIAVSVDTYRAAVAELAIASGAQVVNDVSGGLGDPDMARVVRDSGCPWILMHWRGHSDRMAELAQYEDVVADVRTELSARVEDALKAGVSSDQLALDPGLGFAKRAEHNWALLANLDALTGLGLPVLLGASRKSFLGSLLTDAGGAVRASDEREDATTALTTYAALKGAWGVRVHRVRPSVDAALVVGAIGRAR
;
A
#
# COMPACT_ATOMS: atom_id res chain seq x y z
N MET A 1 4.21 11.60 4.30
CA MET A 1 3.26 11.41 3.17
C MET A 1 2.07 10.56 3.64
N VAL A 2 0.85 10.89 3.20
CA VAL A 2 -0.36 10.09 3.43
C VAL A 2 -0.93 9.66 2.09
N MET A 3 -0.95 8.34 1.85
CA MET A 3 -1.47 7.70 0.64
C MET A 3 -2.89 7.17 0.93
N GLY A 4 -3.88 7.69 0.22
CA GLY A 4 -5.28 7.26 0.34
C GLY A 4 -5.58 6.04 -0.53
N VAL A 5 -6.23 5.02 0.04
CA VAL A 5 -6.59 3.78 -0.68
C VAL A 5 -7.89 3.94 -1.44
N LEU A 6 -7.85 3.79 -2.76
CA LEU A 6 -9.03 3.79 -3.63
C LEU A 6 -9.18 2.43 -4.33
N ASN A 7 -10.04 1.57 -3.79
CA ASN A 7 -10.33 0.27 -4.39
C ASN A 7 -11.46 0.41 -5.42
N VAL A 8 -11.17 0.05 -6.68
CA VAL A 8 -12.13 0.04 -7.79
C VAL A 8 -12.54 -1.40 -8.06
N THR A 9 -13.21 -2.01 -7.09
CA THR A 9 -13.73 -3.39 -7.20
C THR A 9 -15.27 -3.37 -7.25
N PRO A 10 -15.93 -4.38 -7.87
CA PRO A 10 -17.39 -4.42 -7.97
C PRO A 10 -18.11 -4.27 -6.63
N ASP A 11 -17.51 -4.78 -5.55
CA ASP A 11 -18.08 -4.71 -4.20
C ASP A 11 -17.95 -3.33 -3.55
N SER A 12 -17.13 -2.43 -4.14
CA SER A 12 -16.90 -1.10 -3.58
C SER A 12 -17.97 -0.09 -3.99
N PHE A 13 -18.70 -0.33 -5.10
CA PHE A 13 -19.64 0.64 -5.69
C PHE A 13 -20.88 -0.07 -6.31
N SER A 14 -21.59 -0.88 -5.55
CA SER A 14 -22.44 -1.98 -6.04
C SER A 14 -23.80 -1.63 -6.70
N ASP A 15 -24.21 -0.36 -6.87
CA ASP A 15 -25.61 -0.07 -7.27
C ASP A 15 -25.83 0.76 -8.54
N GLY A 16 -24.81 1.14 -9.31
CA GLY A 16 -24.99 2.19 -10.35
C GLY A 16 -24.54 1.91 -11.78
N GLY A 17 -23.84 0.81 -12.07
CA GLY A 17 -23.24 0.56 -13.39
C GLY A 17 -21.94 1.34 -13.64
N ARG A 18 -21.20 1.02 -14.72
CA ARG A 18 -19.81 1.46 -14.96
C ARG A 18 -19.53 2.96 -14.86
N TYR A 19 -20.46 3.82 -15.26
CA TYR A 19 -20.26 5.27 -15.21
C TYR A 19 -20.50 5.82 -13.80
N ALA A 20 -21.51 5.30 -13.10
CA ALA A 20 -21.77 5.69 -11.72
C ALA A 20 -20.63 5.25 -10.78
N ASP A 21 -20.01 4.10 -11.05
CA ASP A 21 -18.87 3.58 -10.32
C ASP A 21 -17.60 4.48 -10.52
N LEU A 22 -17.37 4.96 -11.75
CA LEU A 22 -16.28 5.88 -12.04
C LEU A 22 -16.47 7.23 -11.33
N ASP A 23 -17.65 7.84 -11.44
CA ASP A 23 -17.92 9.13 -10.81
C ASP A 23 -17.88 9.03 -9.28
N ALA A 24 -18.35 7.92 -8.70
CA ALA A 24 -18.24 7.67 -7.25
C ALA A 24 -16.78 7.49 -6.81
N ALA A 25 -15.97 6.77 -7.59
CA ALA A 25 -14.54 6.60 -7.31
C ALA A 25 -13.79 7.95 -7.37
N VAL A 26 -14.07 8.76 -8.39
CA VAL A 26 -13.49 10.10 -8.55
C VAL A 26 -13.94 11.02 -7.41
N ALA A 27 -15.21 11.02 -7.06
CA ALA A 27 -15.72 11.81 -5.93
C ALA A 27 -15.03 11.44 -4.61
N HIS A 28 -14.87 10.13 -4.34
CA HIS A 28 -14.16 9.68 -3.15
C HIS A 28 -12.66 10.05 -3.16
N ALA A 29 -12.00 10.02 -4.32
CA ALA A 29 -10.64 10.52 -4.44
C ALA A 29 -10.54 12.03 -4.10
N HIS A 30 -11.49 12.83 -4.58
CA HIS A 30 -11.57 14.26 -4.23
C HIS A 30 -11.77 14.49 -2.74
N GLU A 31 -12.62 13.69 -2.07
CA GLU A 31 -12.77 13.73 -0.62
C GLU A 31 -11.43 13.47 0.09
N MET A 32 -10.71 12.42 -0.32
CA MET A 32 -9.39 12.10 0.24
C MET A 32 -8.37 13.21 0.02
N VAL A 33 -8.35 13.84 -1.16
CA VAL A 33 -7.48 15.00 -1.45
C VAL A 33 -7.87 16.21 -0.58
N ALA A 34 -9.15 16.50 -0.45
CA ALA A 34 -9.65 17.56 0.43
C ALA A 34 -9.35 17.30 1.92
N GLU A 35 -9.21 16.04 2.29
CA GLU A 35 -8.75 15.60 3.62
C GLU A 35 -7.23 15.67 3.80
N GLY A 36 -6.46 15.92 2.74
CA GLY A 36 -5.02 16.12 2.74
C GLY A 36 -4.21 14.88 2.32
N ALA A 37 -4.78 13.98 1.53
CA ALA A 37 -3.99 12.92 0.89
C ALA A 37 -2.95 13.52 -0.07
N ASP A 38 -1.72 13.05 0.03
CA ASP A 38 -0.63 13.43 -0.86
C ASP A 38 -0.66 12.62 -2.17
N LEU A 39 -1.21 11.40 -2.13
CA LEU A 39 -1.24 10.44 -3.22
C LEU A 39 -2.49 9.56 -3.10
N ILE A 40 -3.16 9.28 -4.21
CA ILE A 40 -4.29 8.35 -4.29
C ILE A 40 -3.82 7.03 -4.92
N ASP A 41 -3.97 5.93 -4.19
CA ASP A 41 -3.53 4.60 -4.62
C ASP A 41 -4.70 3.81 -5.19
N VAL A 42 -4.72 3.65 -6.52
CA VAL A 42 -5.84 3.05 -7.26
C VAL A 42 -5.58 1.57 -7.48
N GLY A 43 -6.44 0.71 -6.90
CA GLY A 43 -6.35 -0.74 -7.02
C GLY A 43 -7.60 -1.36 -7.65
N GLY A 44 -7.41 -2.23 -8.66
CA GLY A 44 -8.47 -2.94 -9.38
C GLY A 44 -8.70 -4.38 -8.92
N GLU A 45 -7.82 -4.91 -8.09
CA GLU A 45 -7.88 -6.27 -7.53
C GLU A 45 -7.86 -6.21 -6.00
N SER A 46 -8.69 -7.01 -5.34
CA SER A 46 -8.65 -7.11 -3.88
C SER A 46 -7.47 -7.98 -3.43
N THR A 47 -6.64 -7.45 -2.55
CA THR A 47 -5.52 -8.18 -1.93
C THR A 47 -5.89 -8.82 -0.58
N ARG A 48 -7.18 -8.83 -0.21
CA ARG A 48 -7.66 -9.46 1.03
C ARG A 48 -7.46 -10.98 0.97
N PRO A 49 -7.16 -11.64 2.11
CA PRO A 49 -7.08 -13.09 2.16
C PRO A 49 -8.33 -13.75 1.56
N GLY A 50 -8.12 -14.71 0.62
CA GLY A 50 -9.22 -15.43 -0.03
C GLY A 50 -9.90 -14.68 -1.20
N ALA A 51 -9.46 -13.48 -1.56
CA ALA A 51 -9.99 -12.76 -2.71
C ALA A 51 -9.64 -13.49 -4.02
N HIS A 52 -10.61 -13.54 -4.95
CA HIS A 52 -10.39 -14.09 -6.28
C HIS A 52 -9.57 -13.12 -7.13
N ARG A 53 -8.62 -13.68 -7.87
CA ARG A 53 -7.83 -12.94 -8.84
C ARG A 53 -8.67 -12.55 -10.05
N VAL A 54 -8.44 -11.36 -10.57
CA VAL A 54 -9.04 -10.92 -11.83
C VAL A 54 -8.02 -11.01 -12.98
N ALA A 55 -8.49 -11.10 -14.22
CA ALA A 55 -7.63 -11.07 -15.39
C ALA A 55 -7.01 -9.66 -15.57
N ALA A 56 -5.83 -9.57 -16.20
CA ALA A 56 -5.13 -8.30 -16.36
C ALA A 56 -5.94 -7.24 -17.14
N ASP A 57 -6.67 -7.68 -18.16
CA ASP A 57 -7.55 -6.80 -18.95
C ASP A 57 -8.76 -6.29 -18.15
N GLU A 58 -9.25 -7.09 -17.20
CA GLU A 58 -10.31 -6.65 -16.27
C GLU A 58 -9.77 -5.65 -15.27
N GLU A 59 -8.57 -5.90 -14.68
CA GLU A 59 -7.92 -4.96 -13.79
C GLU A 59 -7.66 -3.62 -14.50
N ALA A 60 -7.08 -3.64 -15.69
CA ALA A 60 -6.85 -2.45 -16.51
C ALA A 60 -8.16 -1.69 -16.80
N ARG A 61 -9.24 -2.39 -17.18
CA ARG A 61 -10.56 -1.76 -17.42
C ARG A 61 -11.12 -1.03 -16.20
N ARG A 62 -10.79 -1.49 -15.00
CA ARG A 62 -11.23 -0.84 -13.75
C ARG A 62 -10.39 0.39 -13.42
N VAL A 63 -9.06 0.26 -13.45
CA VAL A 63 -8.17 1.30 -12.92
C VAL A 63 -7.90 2.44 -13.90
N LEU A 64 -7.75 2.16 -15.20
CA LEU A 64 -7.31 3.15 -16.17
C LEU A 64 -8.24 4.36 -16.32
N PRO A 65 -9.58 4.21 -16.36
CA PRO A 65 -10.48 5.37 -16.44
C PRO A 65 -10.38 6.29 -15.23
N VAL A 66 -10.21 5.71 -14.03
CA VAL A 66 -10.07 6.47 -12.78
C VAL A 66 -8.72 7.21 -12.77
N ILE A 67 -7.63 6.50 -13.06
CA ILE A 67 -6.28 7.09 -13.11
C ILE A 67 -6.24 8.25 -14.11
N SER A 68 -6.74 8.05 -15.34
CA SER A 68 -6.75 9.07 -16.38
C SER A 68 -7.54 10.32 -15.96
N ARG A 69 -8.70 10.12 -15.30
CA ARG A 69 -9.53 11.23 -14.84
C ARG A 69 -8.84 12.03 -13.73
N LEU A 70 -8.31 11.34 -12.71
CA LEU A 70 -7.63 11.99 -11.58
C LEU A 70 -6.35 12.71 -12.03
N ALA A 71 -5.55 12.09 -12.91
CA ALA A 71 -4.33 12.68 -13.45
C ALA A 71 -4.62 13.93 -14.29
N ALA A 72 -5.69 13.92 -15.10
CA ALA A 72 -6.13 15.09 -15.89
C ALA A 72 -6.54 16.28 -15.00
N GLU A 73 -6.96 16.01 -13.76
CA GLU A 73 -7.30 17.02 -12.76
C GLU A 73 -6.11 17.43 -11.88
N GLY A 74 -4.90 16.92 -12.16
CA GLY A 74 -3.66 17.24 -11.45
C GLY A 74 -3.50 16.53 -10.10
N ILE A 75 -4.30 15.51 -9.83
CA ILE A 75 -4.20 14.70 -8.62
C ILE A 75 -3.08 13.67 -8.80
N ALA A 76 -2.19 13.55 -7.82
CA ALA A 76 -1.14 12.55 -7.81
C ALA A 76 -1.74 11.15 -7.59
N VAL A 77 -1.38 10.19 -8.47
CA VAL A 77 -1.96 8.84 -8.47
C VAL A 77 -0.87 7.78 -8.51
N SER A 78 -1.01 6.73 -7.67
CA SER A 78 -0.31 5.46 -7.81
C SER A 78 -1.25 4.38 -8.35
N VAL A 79 -0.68 3.35 -8.96
CA VAL A 79 -1.39 2.12 -9.32
C VAL A 79 -0.96 0.98 -8.41
N ASP A 80 -1.92 0.36 -7.71
CA ASP A 80 -1.71 -0.87 -6.92
C ASP A 80 -1.86 -2.08 -7.84
N THR A 81 -0.73 -2.56 -8.36
CA THR A 81 -0.67 -3.72 -9.26
C THR A 81 0.68 -4.40 -9.22
N TYR A 82 0.70 -5.72 -9.37
CA TYR A 82 1.92 -6.51 -9.58
C TYR A 82 2.08 -6.99 -11.03
N ARG A 83 1.22 -6.49 -11.96
CA ARG A 83 1.27 -6.85 -13.38
C ARG A 83 1.94 -5.73 -14.19
N ALA A 84 3.05 -6.05 -14.85
CA ALA A 84 3.81 -5.10 -15.65
C ALA A 84 2.96 -4.46 -16.76
N ALA A 85 2.13 -5.23 -17.45
CA ALA A 85 1.26 -4.71 -18.50
C ALA A 85 0.22 -3.71 -17.98
N VAL A 86 -0.34 -3.92 -16.78
CA VAL A 86 -1.27 -2.97 -16.15
C VAL A 86 -0.52 -1.71 -15.70
N ALA A 87 0.66 -1.87 -15.10
CA ALA A 87 1.50 -0.75 -14.68
C ALA A 87 1.90 0.14 -15.88
N GLU A 88 2.31 -0.44 -17.00
CA GLU A 88 2.68 0.28 -18.22
C GLU A 88 1.52 1.12 -18.75
N LEU A 89 0.31 0.55 -18.83
CA LEU A 89 -0.91 1.26 -19.24
C LEU A 89 -1.32 2.34 -18.23
N ALA A 90 -1.18 2.07 -16.93
CA ALA A 90 -1.50 3.03 -15.88
C ALA A 90 -0.56 4.25 -15.90
N ILE A 91 0.75 4.02 -16.09
CA ILE A 91 1.74 5.10 -16.26
C ILE A 91 1.42 5.93 -17.51
N ALA A 92 1.10 5.28 -18.63
CA ALA A 92 0.67 5.98 -19.84
C ALA A 92 -0.62 6.78 -19.65
N SER A 93 -1.46 6.40 -18.70
CA SER A 93 -2.70 7.09 -18.31
C SER A 93 -2.50 8.16 -17.23
N GLY A 94 -1.26 8.35 -16.72
CA GLY A 94 -0.89 9.41 -15.81
C GLY A 94 -0.59 8.97 -14.38
N ALA A 95 -0.52 7.67 -14.08
CA ALA A 95 -0.02 7.19 -12.80
C ALA A 95 1.46 7.59 -12.61
N GLN A 96 1.80 8.09 -11.44
CA GLN A 96 3.12 8.62 -11.10
C GLN A 96 3.94 7.67 -10.23
N VAL A 97 3.32 6.65 -9.64
CA VAL A 97 3.96 5.66 -8.76
C VAL A 97 3.40 4.28 -9.07
N VAL A 98 4.24 3.26 -9.05
CA VAL A 98 3.82 1.85 -9.03
C VAL A 98 3.91 1.32 -7.61
N ASN A 99 2.79 0.89 -7.04
CA ASN A 99 2.72 0.20 -5.76
C ASN A 99 2.57 -1.30 -6.02
N ASP A 100 3.66 -2.04 -5.89
CA ASP A 100 3.73 -3.46 -6.24
C ASP A 100 3.77 -4.34 -4.99
N VAL A 101 2.63 -4.93 -4.66
CA VAL A 101 2.45 -5.82 -3.51
C VAL A 101 3.29 -7.11 -3.60
N SER A 102 3.86 -7.42 -4.76
CA SER A 102 4.74 -8.59 -4.93
C SER A 102 6.23 -8.26 -4.78
N GLY A 103 6.60 -6.97 -4.76
CA GLY A 103 7.99 -6.54 -4.73
C GLY A 103 8.81 -7.03 -5.93
N GLY A 104 8.20 -7.06 -7.12
CA GLY A 104 8.82 -7.52 -8.36
C GLY A 104 8.78 -9.03 -8.60
N LEU A 105 8.21 -9.81 -7.68
CA LEU A 105 8.14 -11.27 -7.82
C LEU A 105 6.94 -11.76 -8.63
N GLY A 106 5.91 -10.92 -8.78
CA GLY A 106 4.66 -11.28 -9.45
C GLY A 106 4.75 -11.26 -10.98
N ASP A 107 5.60 -10.39 -11.52
CA ASP A 107 5.80 -10.23 -12.96
C ASP A 107 7.27 -9.83 -13.25
N PRO A 108 8.03 -10.65 -13.99
CA PRO A 108 9.45 -10.39 -14.28
C PRO A 108 9.67 -9.13 -15.15
N ASP A 109 8.66 -8.66 -15.87
CA ASP A 109 8.75 -7.46 -16.72
C ASP A 109 8.56 -6.16 -15.94
N MET A 110 8.14 -6.19 -14.66
CA MET A 110 7.87 -5.00 -13.87
C MET A 110 9.10 -4.09 -13.76
N ALA A 111 10.27 -4.67 -13.48
CA ALA A 111 11.51 -3.89 -13.38
C ALA A 111 11.84 -3.15 -14.67
N ARG A 112 11.58 -3.76 -15.85
CA ARG A 112 11.73 -3.09 -17.16
C ARG A 112 10.80 -1.90 -17.29
N VAL A 113 9.51 -2.08 -16.98
CA VAL A 113 8.51 -1.00 -17.06
C VAL A 113 8.89 0.19 -16.17
N VAL A 114 9.27 -0.07 -14.93
CA VAL A 114 9.68 0.97 -13.98
C VAL A 114 10.95 1.68 -14.42
N ARG A 115 11.99 0.92 -14.85
CA ARG A 115 13.23 1.50 -15.37
C ARG A 115 12.98 2.43 -16.56
N ASP A 116 12.21 1.95 -17.54
CA ASP A 116 12.03 2.64 -18.82
C ASP A 116 11.14 3.89 -18.67
N SER A 117 10.21 3.88 -17.71
CA SER A 117 9.35 5.03 -17.39
C SER A 117 9.99 6.06 -16.44
N GLY A 118 10.97 5.66 -15.66
CA GLY A 118 11.52 6.49 -14.57
C GLY A 118 10.59 6.66 -13.36
N CYS A 119 9.49 5.92 -13.31
CA CYS A 119 8.46 6.02 -12.27
C CYS A 119 8.96 5.46 -10.93
N PRO A 120 8.66 6.07 -9.78
CA PRO A 120 8.89 5.47 -8.46
C PRO A 120 8.16 4.13 -8.28
N TRP A 121 8.82 3.20 -7.61
CA TRP A 121 8.36 1.83 -7.37
C TRP A 121 8.40 1.46 -5.90
N ILE A 122 7.27 1.14 -5.33
CA ILE A 122 7.14 0.65 -3.96
C ILE A 122 7.24 -0.88 -3.99
N LEU A 123 8.32 -1.41 -3.45
CA LEU A 123 8.60 -2.83 -3.32
C LEU A 123 8.05 -3.33 -1.99
N MET A 124 6.93 -4.08 -2.01
CA MET A 124 6.41 -4.68 -0.79
C MET A 124 7.02 -6.07 -0.54
N HIS A 125 7.30 -6.38 0.72
CA HIS A 125 7.67 -7.72 1.15
C HIS A 125 6.53 -8.71 0.95
N TRP A 126 6.75 -9.71 0.11
CA TRP A 126 5.76 -10.69 -0.29
C TRP A 126 6.37 -12.10 -0.36
N ARG A 127 5.61 -13.11 0.11
CA ARG A 127 6.01 -14.53 0.04
C ARG A 127 5.06 -15.38 -0.80
N GLY A 128 3.96 -14.82 -1.31
CA GLY A 128 3.02 -15.52 -2.15
C GLY A 128 1.63 -14.89 -2.18
N HIS A 129 0.78 -15.43 -3.03
CA HIS A 129 -0.59 -14.95 -3.22
C HIS A 129 -1.47 -15.11 -1.97
N SER A 130 -2.58 -14.37 -1.94
CA SER A 130 -3.50 -14.24 -0.80
C SER A 130 -4.11 -15.56 -0.33
N ASP A 131 -4.26 -16.54 -1.20
CA ASP A 131 -4.77 -17.89 -0.92
C ASP A 131 -3.81 -18.75 -0.10
N ARG A 132 -2.49 -18.47 -0.15
CA ARG A 132 -1.44 -19.22 0.54
C ARG A 132 -0.76 -18.47 1.69
N MET A 133 -1.18 -17.26 1.99
CA MET A 133 -0.51 -16.39 2.97
C MET A 133 -0.39 -17.02 4.37
N ALA A 134 -1.39 -17.80 4.81
CA ALA A 134 -1.35 -18.43 6.12
C ALA A 134 -0.26 -19.52 6.24
N GLU A 135 -0.05 -20.29 5.18
CA GLU A 135 0.97 -21.35 5.11
C GLU A 135 2.39 -20.75 5.06
N LEU A 136 2.54 -19.61 4.41
CA LEU A 136 3.81 -18.93 4.18
C LEU A 136 4.25 -18.03 5.35
N ALA A 137 3.40 -17.86 6.37
CA ALA A 137 3.68 -17.07 7.57
C ALA A 137 4.61 -17.81 8.55
N GLN A 138 5.76 -18.30 8.07
CA GLN A 138 6.77 -19.03 8.84
C GLN A 138 8.09 -18.24 8.80
N TYR A 139 8.58 -17.84 9.96
CA TYR A 139 9.80 -17.04 10.15
C TYR A 139 10.60 -17.61 11.31
N GLU A 140 11.92 -17.62 11.19
CA GLU A 140 12.82 -17.85 12.34
C GLU A 140 12.98 -16.54 13.10
N ASP A 141 13.31 -15.46 12.41
CA ASP A 141 13.33 -14.07 12.88
C ASP A 141 12.66 -13.19 11.81
N VAL A 142 11.42 -12.81 12.06
CA VAL A 142 10.63 -12.04 11.07
C VAL A 142 11.28 -10.72 10.69
N VAL A 143 12.01 -10.07 11.59
CA VAL A 143 12.68 -8.78 11.32
C VAL A 143 13.88 -8.98 10.43
N ALA A 144 14.72 -9.97 10.76
CA ALA A 144 15.90 -10.32 9.97
C ALA A 144 15.52 -10.86 8.59
N ASP A 145 14.51 -11.74 8.52
CA ASP A 145 14.04 -12.37 7.29
C ASP A 145 13.46 -11.32 6.33
N VAL A 146 12.52 -10.49 6.81
CA VAL A 146 11.89 -9.43 6.00
C VAL A 146 12.93 -8.42 5.51
N ARG A 147 13.88 -8.05 6.36
CA ARG A 147 14.97 -7.15 5.98
C ARG A 147 15.85 -7.76 4.88
N THR A 148 16.22 -9.03 5.01
CA THR A 148 17.03 -9.76 4.03
C THR A 148 16.28 -9.90 2.70
N GLU A 149 15.01 -10.30 2.75
CA GLU A 149 14.18 -10.48 1.55
C GLU A 149 13.92 -9.16 0.82
N LEU A 150 13.66 -8.05 1.54
CA LEU A 150 13.54 -6.73 0.92
C LEU A 150 14.86 -6.26 0.31
N SER A 151 16.01 -6.48 0.99
CA SER A 151 17.32 -6.13 0.44
C SER A 151 17.58 -6.87 -0.87
N ALA A 152 17.21 -8.17 -0.95
CA ALA A 152 17.32 -8.94 -2.18
C ALA A 152 16.45 -8.35 -3.30
N ARG A 153 15.20 -7.87 -2.99
CA ARG A 153 14.34 -7.20 -4.01
C ARG A 153 14.98 -5.92 -4.52
N VAL A 154 15.56 -5.12 -3.62
CA VAL A 154 16.31 -3.91 -4.01
C VAL A 154 17.49 -4.26 -4.93
N GLU A 155 18.30 -5.26 -4.55
CA GLU A 155 19.42 -5.70 -5.39
C GLU A 155 18.96 -6.16 -6.78
N ASP A 156 17.85 -6.92 -6.87
CA ASP A 156 17.32 -7.40 -8.14
C ASP A 156 16.83 -6.23 -9.00
N ALA A 157 16.16 -5.22 -8.41
CA ALA A 157 15.74 -4.01 -9.11
C ALA A 157 16.94 -3.22 -9.65
N LEU A 158 17.98 -3.02 -8.82
CA LEU A 158 19.21 -2.33 -9.23
C LEU A 158 19.94 -3.09 -10.35
N LYS A 159 20.05 -4.42 -10.28
CA LYS A 159 20.62 -5.26 -11.35
C LYS A 159 19.84 -5.15 -12.65
N ALA A 160 18.51 -4.98 -12.59
CA ALA A 160 17.66 -4.72 -13.76
C ALA A 160 17.79 -3.31 -14.33
N GLY A 161 18.57 -2.43 -13.68
CA GLY A 161 18.83 -1.06 -14.12
C GLY A 161 17.85 -0.01 -13.58
N VAL A 162 17.01 -0.35 -12.61
CA VAL A 162 16.18 0.64 -11.88
C VAL A 162 17.09 1.47 -11.00
N SER A 163 16.90 2.78 -10.95
CA SER A 163 17.70 3.67 -10.10
C SER A 163 17.25 3.60 -8.63
N SER A 164 18.17 3.76 -7.69
CA SER A 164 17.87 3.68 -6.25
C SER A 164 16.90 4.76 -5.77
N ASP A 165 16.89 5.92 -6.41
CA ASP A 165 15.99 7.04 -6.11
C ASP A 165 14.54 6.78 -6.58
N GLN A 166 14.31 5.77 -7.42
CA GLN A 166 12.97 5.29 -7.78
C GLN A 166 12.37 4.33 -6.74
N LEU A 167 13.17 3.81 -5.79
CA LEU A 167 12.75 2.72 -4.91
C LEU A 167 12.23 3.20 -3.56
N ALA A 168 11.11 2.63 -3.14
CA ALA A 168 10.61 2.69 -1.77
C ALA A 168 10.23 1.28 -1.30
N LEU A 169 10.17 1.06 0.01
CA LEU A 169 9.93 -0.25 0.63
C LEU A 169 8.62 -0.27 1.40
N ASP A 170 7.94 -1.41 1.42
CA ASP A 170 6.83 -1.70 2.34
C ASP A 170 7.11 -3.06 3.03
N PRO A 171 7.13 -3.15 4.37
CA PRO A 171 7.33 -4.42 5.07
C PRO A 171 6.21 -5.44 4.89
N GLY A 172 5.10 -5.07 4.23
CA GLY A 172 4.01 -5.97 3.94
C GLY A 172 3.28 -6.47 5.18
N LEU A 173 2.94 -5.58 6.12
CA LEU A 173 2.17 -5.94 7.30
C LEU A 173 0.87 -6.65 6.90
N GLY A 174 0.56 -7.80 7.52
CA GLY A 174 -0.62 -8.61 7.22
C GLY A 174 -0.51 -9.49 5.97
N PHE A 175 0.59 -9.40 5.21
CA PHE A 175 0.86 -10.30 4.07
C PHE A 175 1.79 -11.41 4.51
N ALA A 176 1.33 -12.66 4.48
CA ALA A 176 2.03 -13.85 4.97
C ALA A 176 2.65 -13.62 6.37
N LYS A 177 1.93 -12.95 7.27
CA LYS A 177 2.38 -12.60 8.62
C LYS A 177 1.25 -12.78 9.63
N ARG A 178 1.55 -13.43 10.76
CA ARG A 178 0.66 -13.52 11.92
C ARG A 178 0.70 -12.22 12.73
N ALA A 179 -0.18 -12.09 13.73
CA ALA A 179 -0.25 -10.88 14.54
C ALA A 179 1.11 -10.57 15.22
N GLU A 180 1.74 -11.57 15.83
CA GLU A 180 3.04 -11.44 16.49
C GLU A 180 4.14 -10.96 15.54
N HIS A 181 4.14 -11.43 14.28
CA HIS A 181 5.10 -10.99 13.26
C HIS A 181 4.93 -9.50 12.92
N ASN A 182 3.67 -9.04 12.81
CA ASN A 182 3.39 -7.63 12.52
C ASN A 182 3.84 -6.74 13.69
N TRP A 183 3.60 -7.16 14.93
CA TRP A 183 4.04 -6.42 16.11
C TRP A 183 5.57 -6.38 16.24
N ALA A 184 6.25 -7.48 15.93
CA ALA A 184 7.72 -7.53 15.93
C ALA A 184 8.32 -6.57 14.90
N LEU A 185 7.77 -6.52 13.66
CA LEU A 185 8.21 -5.57 12.63
C LEU A 185 7.95 -4.11 13.04
N LEU A 186 6.79 -3.82 13.62
CA LEU A 186 6.49 -2.48 14.13
C LEU A 186 7.43 -2.09 15.26
N ALA A 187 7.66 -2.97 16.23
CA ALA A 187 8.58 -2.71 17.34
C ALA A 187 10.03 -2.41 16.88
N ASN A 188 10.42 -2.99 15.74
CA ASN A 188 11.75 -2.85 15.16
C ASN A 188 11.74 -2.08 13.83
N LEU A 189 10.84 -1.10 13.67
CA LEU A 189 10.71 -0.33 12.42
C LEU A 189 12.01 0.37 12.04
N ASP A 190 12.84 0.73 13.01
CA ASP A 190 14.19 1.31 12.79
C ASP A 190 15.10 0.37 11.96
N ALA A 191 14.94 -0.94 12.06
CA ALA A 191 15.69 -1.90 11.26
C ALA A 191 15.32 -1.84 9.76
N LEU A 192 14.11 -1.40 9.43
CA LEU A 192 13.61 -1.24 8.06
C LEU A 192 13.94 0.15 7.51
N THR A 193 13.70 1.22 8.28
CA THR A 193 14.08 2.59 7.89
C THR A 193 15.58 2.74 7.76
N GLY A 194 16.37 1.94 8.51
CA GLY A 194 17.83 1.86 8.42
C GLY A 194 18.37 1.20 7.14
N LEU A 195 17.51 0.69 6.24
CA LEU A 195 17.93 0.24 4.91
C LEU A 195 18.29 1.40 3.96
N GLY A 196 18.00 2.64 4.35
CA GLY A 196 18.39 3.84 3.60
C GLY A 196 17.46 4.20 2.44
N LEU A 197 16.32 3.52 2.31
CA LEU A 197 15.27 3.82 1.34
C LEU A 197 14.00 4.30 2.06
N PRO A 198 13.14 5.08 1.39
CA PRO A 198 11.83 5.46 1.92
C PRO A 198 11.00 4.24 2.31
N VAL A 199 10.35 4.26 3.47
CA VAL A 199 9.49 3.15 3.93
C VAL A 199 8.04 3.62 4.01
N LEU A 200 7.17 2.95 3.26
CA LEU A 200 5.72 3.06 3.32
C LEU A 200 5.17 2.03 4.32
N LEU A 201 4.22 2.41 5.15
CA LEU A 201 3.59 1.50 6.09
C LEU A 201 2.09 1.34 5.82
N GLY A 202 1.68 0.16 5.37
CA GLY A 202 0.28 -0.19 5.13
C GLY A 202 -0.30 -1.01 6.28
N ALA A 203 -0.79 -0.36 7.36
CA ALA A 203 -1.38 -1.04 8.52
C ALA A 203 -2.91 -0.89 8.63
N SER A 204 -3.50 0.00 7.82
CA SER A 204 -4.89 0.43 7.96
C SER A 204 -5.88 -0.73 7.87
N ARG A 205 -6.75 -0.85 8.88
CA ARG A 205 -7.83 -1.83 9.02
C ARG A 205 -7.38 -3.29 9.08
N LYS A 206 -6.09 -3.61 9.15
CA LYS A 206 -5.58 -4.98 9.07
C LYS A 206 -6.02 -5.85 10.24
N SER A 207 -6.10 -7.16 10.00
CA SER A 207 -6.69 -8.14 10.94
C SER A 207 -6.00 -8.19 12.30
N PHE A 208 -4.68 -7.99 12.36
CA PHE A 208 -3.92 -7.99 13.61
C PHE A 208 -4.35 -6.85 14.56
N LEU A 209 -4.86 -5.71 14.03
CA LEU A 209 -5.49 -4.67 14.83
C LEU A 209 -6.84 -5.15 15.40
N GLY A 210 -7.64 -5.83 14.59
CA GLY A 210 -8.89 -6.41 15.03
C GLY A 210 -8.70 -7.41 16.18
N SER A 211 -7.67 -8.25 16.06
CA SER A 211 -7.32 -9.22 17.11
C SER A 211 -6.87 -8.54 18.41
N LEU A 212 -6.11 -7.45 18.34
CA LEU A 212 -5.74 -6.66 19.52
C LEU A 212 -6.95 -6.04 20.21
N LEU A 213 -7.94 -5.62 19.42
CA LEU A 213 -9.12 -4.89 19.88
C LEU A 213 -10.33 -5.81 20.11
N THR A 214 -10.10 -7.13 20.28
CA THR A 214 -11.13 -8.09 20.66
C THR A 214 -11.75 -7.70 22.00
N ASP A 215 -13.08 -7.70 22.08
CA ASP A 215 -13.80 -7.33 23.28
C ASP A 215 -13.79 -8.45 24.35
N ALA A 216 -14.36 -8.16 25.51
CA ALA A 216 -14.43 -9.12 26.61
C ALA A 216 -15.32 -10.36 26.29
N GLY A 217 -16.18 -10.27 25.28
CA GLY A 217 -17.01 -11.36 24.77
C GLY A 217 -16.32 -12.22 23.70
N GLY A 218 -15.09 -11.86 23.28
CA GLY A 218 -14.33 -12.56 22.26
C GLY A 218 -14.67 -12.13 20.82
N ALA A 219 -15.47 -11.09 20.61
CA ALA A 219 -15.77 -10.58 19.28
C ALA A 219 -14.62 -9.70 18.75
N VAL A 220 -14.08 -10.10 17.61
CA VAL A 220 -13.03 -9.35 16.89
C VAL A 220 -13.62 -8.08 16.31
N ARG A 221 -13.00 -6.93 16.56
CA ARG A 221 -13.48 -5.64 16.06
C ARG A 221 -13.55 -5.62 14.53
N ALA A 222 -14.66 -5.11 13.97
CA ALA A 222 -14.89 -5.00 12.53
C ALA A 222 -13.84 -4.10 11.85
N SER A 223 -13.60 -4.29 10.56
CA SER A 223 -12.48 -3.61 9.86
C SER A 223 -12.62 -2.10 9.81
N ASP A 224 -13.83 -1.59 9.66
CA ASP A 224 -14.18 -0.16 9.63
C ASP A 224 -14.12 0.52 11.01
N GLU A 225 -14.17 -0.27 12.09
CA GLU A 225 -14.04 0.19 13.48
C GLU A 225 -12.58 0.22 14.00
N ARG A 226 -11.58 -0.04 13.13
CA ARG A 226 -10.14 -0.07 13.50
C ARG A 226 -9.41 1.23 13.20
N GLU A 227 -10.13 2.31 12.88
CA GLU A 227 -9.51 3.54 12.42
C GLU A 227 -8.71 4.27 13.50
N ASP A 228 -9.16 4.25 14.76
CA ASP A 228 -8.41 4.85 15.88
C ASP A 228 -7.06 4.13 16.08
N ALA A 229 -7.03 2.80 15.98
CA ALA A 229 -5.80 2.03 16.03
C ALA A 229 -4.92 2.29 14.80
N THR A 230 -5.50 2.50 13.61
CA THR A 230 -4.78 2.92 12.41
C THR A 230 -4.11 4.27 12.64
N THR A 231 -4.82 5.24 13.21
CA THR A 231 -4.30 6.58 13.51
C THR A 231 -3.17 6.53 14.54
N ALA A 232 -3.31 5.69 15.58
CA ALA A 232 -2.24 5.47 16.56
C ALA A 232 -0.97 4.91 15.88
N LEU A 233 -1.10 3.97 14.95
CA LEU A 233 0.03 3.46 14.17
C LEU A 233 0.59 4.49 13.19
N THR A 234 -0.22 5.36 12.62
CA THR A 234 0.27 6.49 11.81
C THR A 234 1.17 7.41 12.63
N THR A 235 0.74 7.76 13.85
CA THR A 235 1.55 8.55 14.78
C THR A 235 2.87 7.87 15.07
N TYR A 236 2.84 6.57 15.40
CA TYR A 236 4.03 5.78 15.67
C TYR A 236 4.97 5.70 14.46
N ALA A 237 4.45 5.42 13.27
CA ALA A 237 5.21 5.37 12.03
C ALA A 237 5.93 6.69 11.74
N ALA A 238 5.22 7.82 11.90
CA ALA A 238 5.79 9.15 11.72
C ALA A 238 6.91 9.46 12.73
N LEU A 239 6.73 9.08 14.02
CA LEU A 239 7.78 9.22 15.05
C LEU A 239 9.02 8.37 14.76
N LYS A 240 8.84 7.22 14.11
CA LYS A 240 9.89 6.29 13.70
C LYS A 240 10.52 6.61 12.33
N GLY A 241 10.14 7.71 11.71
CA GLY A 241 10.73 8.18 10.46
C GLY A 241 10.27 7.42 9.22
N ALA A 242 9.11 6.75 9.26
CA ALA A 242 8.51 6.22 8.05
C ALA A 242 8.23 7.35 7.06
N TRP A 243 8.52 7.13 5.78
CA TRP A 243 8.28 8.10 4.71
C TRP A 243 6.80 8.34 4.47
N GLY A 244 5.97 7.28 4.57
CA GLY A 244 4.55 7.40 4.32
C GLY A 244 3.72 6.31 4.99
N VAL A 245 2.42 6.54 5.02
CA VAL A 245 1.40 5.58 5.45
C VAL A 245 0.33 5.42 4.37
N ARG A 246 -0.15 4.18 4.19
CA ARG A 246 -1.25 3.85 3.27
C ARG A 246 -2.51 3.57 4.07
N VAL A 247 -3.55 4.39 3.89
CA VAL A 247 -4.72 4.44 4.78
C VAL A 247 -6.04 4.55 4.03
N HIS A 248 -7.14 4.05 4.64
CA HIS A 248 -8.50 4.17 4.11
C HIS A 248 -9.18 5.47 4.55
N ARG A 249 -8.90 5.95 5.78
CA ARG A 249 -9.37 7.26 6.27
C ARG A 249 -8.18 8.21 6.36
N VAL A 250 -8.24 9.26 5.54
CA VAL A 250 -7.10 10.16 5.33
C VAL A 250 -6.97 11.16 6.47
N ARG A 251 -8.01 11.93 6.78
CA ARG A 251 -7.96 13.05 7.72
C ARG A 251 -7.31 12.72 9.07
N PRO A 252 -7.67 11.65 9.80
CA PRO A 252 -7.04 11.34 11.08
C PRO A 252 -5.54 11.06 10.97
N SER A 253 -5.11 10.46 9.84
CA SER A 253 -3.71 10.17 9.58
C SER A 253 -2.92 11.43 9.21
N VAL A 254 -3.52 12.37 8.49
CA VAL A 254 -2.93 13.69 8.20
C VAL A 254 -2.75 14.47 9.51
N ASP A 255 -3.79 14.54 10.35
CA ASP A 255 -3.72 15.22 11.63
C ASP A 255 -2.61 14.63 12.51
N ALA A 256 -2.51 13.29 12.59
CA ALA A 256 -1.45 12.60 13.33
C ALA A 256 -0.04 12.96 12.80
N ALA A 257 0.15 12.96 11.47
CA ALA A 257 1.42 13.32 10.86
C ALA A 257 1.79 14.80 11.10
N LEU A 258 0.82 15.71 11.03
CA LEU A 258 1.02 17.12 11.32
C LEU A 258 1.42 17.37 12.78
N VAL A 259 0.81 16.66 13.73
CA VAL A 259 1.17 16.76 15.16
C VAL A 259 2.61 16.30 15.36
N VAL A 260 3.01 15.15 14.81
CA VAL A 260 4.40 14.67 14.91
C VAL A 260 5.38 15.65 14.27
N GLY A 261 5.04 16.19 13.09
CA GLY A 261 5.86 17.19 12.42
C GLY A 261 6.00 18.50 13.22
N ALA A 262 4.94 18.94 13.91
CA ALA A 262 4.99 20.12 14.78
C ALA A 262 5.91 19.90 16.00
N ILE A 263 5.83 18.73 16.64
CA ILE A 263 6.72 18.35 17.76
C ILE A 263 8.18 18.29 17.29
N GLY A 264 8.43 17.73 16.09
CA GLY A 264 9.80 17.65 15.53
C GLY A 264 10.43 19.01 15.28
N ARG A 265 9.63 19.99 14.81
CA ARG A 265 10.10 21.38 14.58
C ARG A 265 10.35 22.18 15.86
N ALA A 266 9.81 21.75 16.99
CA ALA A 266 9.97 22.41 18.28
C ALA A 266 11.22 21.94 19.07
N ARG A 267 11.93 20.95 18.55
CA ARG A 267 13.19 20.43 19.10
C ARG A 267 14.40 21.14 18.52
#